data_8f38fe33f38f57512833b852b7df8618
#
_entry.id   8f38fe33f38f57512833b852b7df8618
#
_cell.length_a   1.000
_cell.length_b   1.000
_cell.length_c   1.000
_cell.angle_alpha   90.00
_cell.angle_beta   90.00
_cell.angle_gamma   90.00
#
_symmetry.space_group_name_H-M   'P 1'
#
loop_
_entity.id
_entity.type
_entity.pdbx_description
1 polymer ?
#
loop_
_entity_poly.entity_id
_entity_poly.type
_entity_poly.pdbx_seq_one_letter_code
_entity_poly.pdbx_strand_id
1 'polypeptide(L)'
;MLKSYALTEYNGEYKPTWTCEMPDGCPPNDIQVAFQHPFFRLAQQADTYSEQDFLSYAEMYPQRPWGNMLPLALGLSIIDNETKARKNLKLPVFRNYQGIICLELNPTDGVVKQTGVHRSHYTWWRTKAFQTSNLNMLTI
;
A
#
# COMPACT_ATOMS: atom_id res chain seq x y z
N MET A 1 -6.17 -6.24 -12.76
CA MET A 1 -5.57 -7.58 -12.83
C MET A 1 -4.24 -7.60 -12.11
N LEU A 2 -3.95 -8.66 -11.38
CA LEU A 2 -2.67 -8.87 -10.71
C LEU A 2 -1.91 -9.98 -11.40
N LYS A 3 -0.60 -9.78 -11.61
CA LYS A 3 0.29 -10.80 -12.18
C LYS A 3 1.43 -11.08 -11.22
N SER A 4 1.74 -12.36 -11.03
CA SER A 4 2.87 -12.76 -10.20
C SER A 4 4.18 -12.49 -10.92
N TYR A 5 5.13 -11.92 -10.18
CA TYR A 5 6.48 -11.62 -10.67
C TYR A 5 7.49 -12.00 -9.59
N ALA A 6 8.69 -12.38 -10.01
CA ALA A 6 9.84 -12.30 -9.11
C ALA A 6 10.28 -10.84 -9.04
N LEU A 7 10.74 -10.40 -7.88
CA LEU A 7 11.19 -9.02 -7.71
C LEU A 7 12.32 -8.67 -8.69
N THR A 8 13.21 -9.62 -8.97
CA THR A 8 14.31 -9.42 -9.93
C THR A 8 13.79 -9.15 -11.34
N GLU A 9 12.71 -9.83 -11.75
CA GLU A 9 12.05 -9.58 -13.03
C GLU A 9 11.45 -8.18 -13.06
N TYR A 10 10.75 -7.80 -12.00
CA TYR A 10 10.14 -6.49 -11.88
C TYR A 10 11.20 -5.39 -11.95
N ASN A 11 12.27 -5.53 -11.18
CA ASN A 11 13.34 -4.53 -11.16
C ASN A 11 14.00 -4.38 -12.53
N GLY A 12 14.17 -5.48 -13.26
CA GLY A 12 14.75 -5.46 -14.59
C GLY A 12 13.86 -4.77 -15.61
N GLU A 13 12.56 -5.01 -15.54
CA GLU A 13 11.59 -4.47 -16.50
C GLU A 13 11.21 -3.02 -16.20
N TYR A 14 10.90 -2.70 -14.95
CA TYR A 14 10.33 -1.39 -14.58
C TYR A 14 11.34 -0.43 -13.95
N LYS A 15 12.50 -0.91 -13.52
CA LYS A 15 13.57 -0.09 -12.94
C LYS A 15 13.03 0.92 -11.92
N PRO A 16 12.37 0.44 -10.86
CA PRO A 16 11.66 1.31 -9.93
C PRO A 16 12.59 2.20 -9.13
N THR A 17 12.09 3.38 -8.76
CA THR A 17 12.68 4.21 -7.71
C THR A 17 11.71 4.18 -6.53
N TRP A 18 12.14 3.58 -5.43
CA TRP A 18 11.30 3.44 -4.24
C TRP A 18 11.21 4.76 -3.49
N THR A 19 10.11 4.96 -2.77
CA THR A 19 9.90 6.20 -1.99
C THR A 19 10.79 6.28 -0.75
N CYS A 20 11.35 5.16 -0.32
CA CYS A 20 12.30 5.12 0.79
C CYS A 20 13.36 4.08 0.48
N GLU A 21 14.45 4.11 1.26
CA GLU A 21 15.52 3.12 1.11
C GLU A 21 15.00 1.74 1.50
N MET A 22 15.20 0.76 0.62
CA MET A 22 14.76 -0.61 0.83
C MET A 22 15.92 -1.46 1.33
N PRO A 23 15.82 -2.05 2.53
CA PRO A 23 16.83 -2.98 3.01
C PRO A 23 16.81 -4.29 2.21
N ASP A 24 17.81 -5.11 2.38
CA ASP A 24 17.85 -6.43 1.76
C ASP A 24 16.62 -7.23 2.13
N GLY A 25 16.05 -7.93 1.14
CA GLY A 25 14.83 -8.69 1.34
C GLY A 25 13.55 -7.86 1.33
N CYS A 26 13.62 -6.57 0.99
CA CYS A 26 12.47 -5.69 0.90
C CYS A 26 12.47 -4.95 -0.44
N PRO A 27 11.40 -5.02 -1.24
CA PRO A 27 10.24 -5.89 -1.07
C PRO A 27 10.60 -7.38 -1.13
N PRO A 28 9.66 -8.28 -0.72
CA PRO A 28 9.90 -9.71 -0.86
C PRO A 28 10.16 -10.13 -2.30
N ASN A 29 10.76 -11.32 -2.46
CA ASN A 29 11.14 -11.80 -3.78
C ASN A 29 9.94 -12.19 -4.64
N ASP A 30 8.89 -12.73 -4.02
CA ASP A 30 7.66 -13.10 -4.70
C ASP A 30 6.62 -12.02 -4.46
N ILE A 31 6.28 -11.29 -5.51
CA ILE A 31 5.34 -10.17 -5.44
C ILE A 31 4.34 -10.28 -6.60
N GLN A 32 3.37 -9.38 -6.58
CA GLN A 32 2.44 -9.22 -7.69
C GLN A 32 2.52 -7.80 -8.21
N VAL A 33 2.24 -7.65 -9.49
CA VAL A 33 2.21 -6.35 -10.17
C VAL A 33 0.77 -6.08 -10.59
N ALA A 34 0.31 -4.86 -10.33
CA ALA A 34 -1.05 -4.44 -10.64
C ALA A 34 -1.11 -3.85 -12.05
N PHE A 35 -2.16 -4.25 -12.79
CA PHE A 35 -2.46 -3.73 -14.12
C PHE A 35 -3.86 -3.12 -14.06
N GLN A 36 -3.95 -1.82 -13.80
CA GLN A 36 -5.21 -1.09 -13.63
C GLN A 36 -6.11 -1.77 -12.59
N HIS A 37 -5.50 -2.17 -11.47
CA HIS A 37 -6.21 -2.90 -10.43
C HIS A 37 -6.68 -1.96 -9.33
N PRO A 38 -7.97 -2.02 -8.95
CA PRO A 38 -8.49 -1.15 -7.90
C PRO A 38 -8.09 -1.65 -6.52
N PHE A 39 -7.66 -0.72 -5.69
CA PHE A 39 -7.40 -0.94 -4.27
C PHE A 39 -7.97 0.22 -3.47
N PHE A 40 -8.05 0.04 -2.16
CA PHE A 40 -8.60 1.02 -1.22
C PHE A 40 -7.64 1.18 -0.05
N ARG A 41 -7.45 2.43 0.36
CA ARG A 41 -6.60 2.74 1.50
C ARG A 41 -7.36 3.61 2.48
N LEU A 42 -7.29 3.28 3.77
CA LEU A 42 -7.93 4.07 4.80
C LEU A 42 -7.20 5.40 4.97
N ALA A 43 -7.96 6.47 5.14
CA ALA A 43 -7.47 7.83 5.31
C ALA A 43 -7.93 8.41 6.64
N GLN A 44 -7.19 9.36 7.17
CA GLN A 44 -7.50 9.97 8.46
C GLN A 44 -8.76 10.84 8.41
N GLN A 45 -9.04 11.48 7.28
CA GLN A 45 -10.21 12.34 7.11
C GLN A 45 -11.23 11.73 6.16
N ALA A 46 -12.50 12.12 6.32
CA ALA A 46 -13.60 11.51 5.59
C ALA A 46 -13.64 11.91 4.11
N ASP A 47 -13.30 13.14 3.80
CA ASP A 47 -13.52 13.72 2.47
C ASP A 47 -12.26 14.30 1.82
N THR A 48 -11.10 14.16 2.45
CA THR A 48 -9.84 14.65 1.90
C THR A 48 -8.69 13.75 2.36
N TYR A 49 -7.56 13.87 1.70
CA TYR A 49 -6.34 13.15 2.05
C TYR A 49 -5.13 14.05 1.86
N SER A 50 -3.98 13.62 2.37
CA SER A 50 -2.71 14.33 2.21
C SER A 50 -1.59 13.31 2.02
N GLU A 51 -0.37 13.79 1.82
CA GLU A 51 0.81 12.93 1.75
C GLU A 51 1.01 12.11 3.03
N GLN A 52 0.52 12.60 4.18
CA GLN A 52 0.56 11.85 5.44
C GLN A 52 -0.15 10.50 5.35
N ASP A 53 -1.20 10.41 4.53
CA ASP A 53 -1.94 9.18 4.33
C ASP A 53 -1.14 8.13 3.55
N PHE A 54 -0.02 8.52 2.95
CA PHE A 54 0.84 7.64 2.15
C PHE A 54 2.19 7.34 2.81
N LEU A 55 2.31 7.60 4.10
CA LEU A 55 3.49 7.21 4.87
C LEU A 55 3.32 5.80 5.42
N SER A 56 4.36 4.99 5.33
CA SER A 56 4.40 3.68 5.98
C SER A 56 4.57 3.82 7.48
N TYR A 57 4.30 2.76 8.23
CA TYR A 57 4.53 2.79 9.68
C TYR A 57 6.00 3.02 10.01
N ALA A 58 6.92 2.45 9.25
CA ALA A 58 8.34 2.68 9.48
C ALA A 58 8.74 4.14 9.26
N GLU A 59 8.12 4.80 8.28
CA GLU A 59 8.35 6.23 8.04
C GLU A 59 7.72 7.10 9.12
N MET A 60 6.55 6.73 9.62
CA MET A 60 5.85 7.46 10.69
C MET A 60 6.52 7.27 12.05
N TYR A 61 7.07 6.09 12.31
CA TYR A 61 7.65 5.73 13.60
C TYR A 61 9.06 5.16 13.42
N PRO A 62 10.02 5.96 12.91
CA PRO A 62 11.35 5.45 12.56
C PRO A 62 12.16 4.98 13.77
N GLN A 63 11.76 5.39 14.99
CA GLN A 63 12.47 5.00 16.22
C GLN A 63 12.04 3.64 16.79
N ARG A 64 10.96 3.05 16.25
CA ARG A 64 10.52 1.73 16.72
C ARG A 64 11.50 0.64 16.27
N PRO A 65 11.74 -0.36 17.13
CA PRO A 65 12.58 -1.50 16.77
C PRO A 65 11.77 -2.50 15.92
N TRP A 66 11.66 -2.24 14.63
CA TRP A 66 10.85 -3.06 13.74
C TRP A 66 11.39 -4.48 13.56
N GLY A 67 12.73 -4.67 13.61
CA GLY A 67 13.33 -6.00 13.45
C GLY A 67 12.88 -6.69 12.17
N ASN A 68 12.41 -7.92 12.28
CA ASN A 68 11.94 -8.71 11.15
C ASN A 68 10.67 -8.17 10.51
N MET A 69 9.98 -7.24 11.17
CA MET A 69 8.78 -6.62 10.64
C MET A 69 9.07 -5.41 9.74
N LEU A 70 10.33 -5.01 9.61
CA LEU A 70 10.70 -3.84 8.83
C LEU A 70 10.22 -3.90 7.38
N PRO A 71 10.37 -5.02 6.65
CA PRO A 71 9.88 -5.09 5.27
C PRO A 71 8.38 -4.80 5.16
N LEU A 72 7.55 -5.33 6.05
CA LEU A 72 6.12 -5.04 6.07
C LEU A 72 5.85 -3.60 6.50
N ALA A 73 6.59 -3.11 7.48
CA ALA A 73 6.40 -1.75 8.01
C ALA A 73 6.79 -0.66 6.98
N LEU A 74 7.61 -0.98 6.00
CA LEU A 74 7.97 -0.08 4.90
C LEU A 74 6.94 -0.06 3.78
N GLY A 75 6.00 -1.01 3.76
CA GLY A 75 4.92 -1.03 2.81
C GLY A 75 3.67 -0.34 3.35
N LEU A 76 2.73 -0.10 2.46
CA LEU A 76 1.45 0.52 2.79
C LEU A 76 0.36 -0.53 2.78
N SER A 77 -0.51 -0.51 3.80
CA SER A 77 -1.68 -1.40 3.85
C SER A 77 -2.73 -0.92 2.88
N ILE A 78 -3.19 -1.81 2.01
CA ILE A 78 -4.27 -1.55 1.07
C ILE A 78 -5.21 -2.75 1.04
N ILE A 79 -6.42 -2.52 0.56
CA ILE A 79 -7.50 -3.51 0.58
C ILE A 79 -8.05 -3.62 -0.84
N ASP A 80 -8.26 -4.84 -1.34
CA ASP A 80 -8.70 -5.05 -2.72
C ASP A 80 -10.22 -5.08 -2.89
N ASN A 81 -10.97 -4.77 -1.83
CA ASN A 81 -12.43 -4.92 -1.83
C ASN A 81 -13.07 -3.74 -1.09
N GLU A 82 -13.98 -3.02 -1.77
CA GLU A 82 -14.63 -1.84 -1.20
C GLU A 82 -15.47 -2.18 0.02
N THR A 83 -16.24 -3.27 -0.03
CA THR A 83 -17.08 -3.69 1.08
C THR A 83 -16.23 -3.95 2.33
N LYS A 84 -15.08 -4.60 2.15
CA LYS A 84 -14.18 -4.89 3.26
C LYS A 84 -13.55 -3.61 3.81
N ALA A 85 -13.18 -2.67 2.94
CA ALA A 85 -12.64 -1.38 3.37
C ALA A 85 -13.66 -0.62 4.22
N ARG A 86 -14.93 -0.60 3.79
CA ARG A 86 -16.01 0.05 4.56
C ARG A 86 -16.24 -0.63 5.90
N LYS A 87 -16.17 -1.95 5.95
CA LYS A 87 -16.27 -2.69 7.22
C LYS A 87 -15.13 -2.35 8.17
N ASN A 88 -13.91 -2.25 7.63
CA ASN A 88 -12.73 -1.95 8.44
C ASN A 88 -12.85 -0.58 9.12
N LEU A 89 -13.41 0.42 8.44
CA LEU A 89 -13.61 1.74 9.03
C LEU A 89 -14.45 1.71 10.31
N LYS A 90 -15.31 0.72 10.46
CA LYS A 90 -16.20 0.60 11.62
C LYS A 90 -15.56 -0.15 12.79
N LEU A 91 -14.37 -0.72 12.60
CA LEU A 91 -13.69 -1.46 13.66
C LEU A 91 -12.99 -0.50 14.62
N PRO A 92 -13.05 -0.77 15.94
CA PRO A 92 -12.41 0.10 16.94
C PRO A 92 -10.92 0.31 16.71
N VAL A 93 -10.21 -0.69 16.18
CA VAL A 93 -8.77 -0.59 15.92
C VAL A 93 -8.44 0.47 14.86
N PHE A 94 -9.41 0.81 14.00
CA PHE A 94 -9.25 1.83 12.97
C PHE A 94 -9.97 3.15 13.30
N ARG A 95 -10.26 3.42 14.58
CA ARG A 95 -11.01 4.60 15.01
C ARG A 95 -10.39 5.95 14.59
N ASN A 96 -9.09 5.95 14.29
CA ASN A 96 -8.39 7.15 13.85
C ASN A 96 -8.53 7.41 12.35
N TYR A 97 -9.21 6.53 11.61
CA TYR A 97 -9.45 6.66 10.19
C TYR A 97 -10.92 6.95 9.94
N GLN A 98 -11.20 7.87 9.02
CA GLN A 98 -12.58 8.29 8.73
C GLN A 98 -12.92 8.25 7.25
N GLY A 99 -11.96 8.00 6.38
CA GLY A 99 -12.16 8.00 4.94
C GLY A 99 -11.49 6.85 4.24
N ILE A 100 -11.81 6.70 2.96
CA ILE A 100 -11.25 5.67 2.09
C ILE A 100 -10.81 6.31 0.78
N ILE A 101 -9.53 6.16 0.46
CA ILE A 101 -8.96 6.62 -0.80
C ILE A 101 -9.07 5.49 -1.83
N CYS A 102 -9.58 5.83 -3.03
CA CYS A 102 -9.62 4.89 -4.15
C CYS A 102 -8.31 4.96 -4.91
N LEU A 103 -7.70 3.80 -5.10
CA LEU A 103 -6.44 3.66 -5.83
C LEU A 103 -6.67 2.81 -7.07
N GLU A 104 -6.07 3.20 -8.17
CA GLU A 104 -5.94 2.33 -9.33
C GLU A 104 -4.44 2.18 -9.59
N LEU A 105 -3.90 1.02 -9.28
CA LEU A 105 -2.48 0.78 -9.39
C LEU A 105 -2.11 0.21 -10.75
N ASN A 106 -1.00 0.69 -11.27
CA ASN A 106 -0.40 0.28 -12.54
C ASN A 106 1.01 -0.26 -12.28
N PRO A 107 1.63 -0.95 -13.26
CA PRO A 107 2.92 -1.59 -13.02
C PRO A 107 4.01 -0.67 -12.50
N THR A 108 4.03 0.60 -12.92
CA THR A 108 5.07 1.55 -12.47
C THR A 108 4.87 2.04 -11.05
N ASP A 109 3.69 1.80 -10.45
CA ASP A 109 3.35 2.35 -9.13
C ASP A 109 3.95 1.56 -7.97
N GLY A 110 4.54 0.44 -8.25
CA GLY A 110 5.16 -0.43 -7.24
C GLY A 110 4.67 -1.85 -7.32
N VAL A 111 4.92 -2.60 -6.26
CA VAL A 111 4.56 -4.02 -6.18
C VAL A 111 3.69 -4.26 -4.97
N VAL A 112 2.85 -5.29 -5.04
CA VAL A 112 1.94 -5.65 -3.96
C VAL A 112 2.11 -7.12 -3.60
N LYS A 113 1.71 -7.46 -2.38
CA LYS A 113 1.66 -8.85 -1.93
C LYS A 113 0.54 -8.99 -0.92
N GLN A 114 -0.25 -10.05 -1.06
CA GLN A 114 -1.25 -10.37 -0.05
C GLN A 114 -0.55 -10.75 1.24
N THR A 115 -0.92 -10.09 2.33
CA THR A 115 -0.28 -10.27 3.64
C THR A 115 -1.36 -10.30 4.73
N GLY A 116 -0.96 -10.77 5.92
CA GLY A 116 -1.89 -10.90 7.03
C GLY A 116 -2.85 -12.07 6.87
N VAL A 117 -3.86 -12.13 7.74
CA VAL A 117 -4.80 -13.24 7.80
C VAL A 117 -6.01 -13.07 6.87
N HIS A 118 -6.27 -11.86 6.40
CA HIS A 118 -7.40 -11.57 5.52
C HIS A 118 -6.98 -11.55 4.07
N ARG A 119 -7.73 -12.23 3.20
CA ARG A 119 -7.44 -12.32 1.77
C ARG A 119 -7.45 -10.96 1.08
N SER A 120 -8.26 -10.04 1.57
CA SER A 120 -8.41 -8.71 0.97
C SER A 120 -7.27 -7.77 1.33
N HIS A 121 -6.42 -8.13 2.29
CA HIS A 121 -5.34 -7.27 2.75
C HIS A 121 -4.07 -7.50 1.94
N TYR A 122 -3.51 -6.40 1.44
CA TYR A 122 -2.26 -6.38 0.70
C TYR A 122 -1.31 -5.37 1.30
N THR A 123 -0.03 -5.64 1.18
CA THR A 123 1.02 -4.66 1.42
C THR A 123 1.51 -4.15 0.06
N TRP A 124 1.64 -2.84 -0.06
CA TRP A 124 2.05 -2.17 -1.29
C TRP A 124 3.36 -1.43 -1.02
N TRP A 125 4.40 -1.78 -1.76
CA TRP A 125 5.67 -1.05 -1.74
C TRP A 125 5.65 -0.07 -2.90
N ARG A 126 5.46 1.19 -2.53
CA ARG A 126 5.20 2.29 -3.45
C ARG A 126 6.48 2.79 -4.10
N THR A 127 6.40 3.18 -5.39
CA THR A 127 7.46 3.88 -6.09
C THR A 127 7.17 5.38 -6.16
N LYS A 128 8.20 6.16 -6.51
CA LYS A 128 8.06 7.59 -6.74
C LYS A 128 7.23 7.92 -7.99
N ALA A 129 7.03 6.96 -8.88
CA ALA A 129 6.19 7.14 -10.06
C ALA A 129 4.71 7.32 -9.72
N PHE A 130 4.25 6.76 -8.59
CA PHE A 130 2.86 6.92 -8.18
C PHE A 130 2.59 8.35 -7.76
N GLN A 131 1.58 8.97 -8.40
CA GLN A 131 1.17 10.34 -8.12
C GLN A 131 0.02 10.34 -7.12
N THR A 132 0.14 11.13 -6.06
CA THR A 132 -0.89 11.26 -5.03
C THR A 132 -1.92 12.33 -5.35
N SER A 133 -1.73 13.10 -6.43
CA SER A 133 -2.68 14.13 -6.83
C SER A 133 -3.89 13.52 -7.54
N ASN A 134 -5.04 14.16 -7.35
CA ASN A 134 -6.27 13.85 -8.09
C ASN A 134 -6.83 12.44 -7.83
N LEU A 135 -6.61 11.90 -6.65
CA LEU A 135 -7.23 10.64 -6.26
C LEU A 135 -8.65 10.87 -5.75
N ASN A 136 -9.52 9.91 -6.02
CA ASN A 136 -10.90 9.94 -5.55
C ASN A 136 -11.01 9.33 -4.16
N MET A 137 -11.96 9.83 -3.38
CA MET A 137 -12.33 9.24 -2.10
C MET A 137 -13.75 8.70 -2.19
N LEU A 138 -14.00 7.59 -1.48
CA LEU A 138 -15.35 7.06 -1.38
C LEU A 138 -16.22 7.97 -0.52
N THR A 139 -17.48 8.10 -0.90
CA THR A 139 -18.48 8.74 -0.04
C THR A 139 -18.85 7.76 1.08
N ILE A 140 -18.70 8.21 2.31
CA ILE A 140 -18.96 7.38 3.49
C ILE A 140 -20.44 7.52 3.91
#